data_b56990ae015dbba62ae271f588ab76f8
#
_entry.id   b56990ae015dbba62ae271f588ab76f8
#
_cell.length_a   1.000
_cell.length_b   1.000
_cell.length_c   1.000
_cell.angle_alpha   90.00
_cell.angle_beta   90.00
_cell.angle_gamma   90.00
#
_symmetry.space_group_name_H-M   'P 1'
#
loop_
_entity.id
_entity.type
_entity.pdbx_description
1 polymer ?
#
loop_
_entity_poly.entity_id
_entity_poly.type
_entity_poly.pdbx_seq_one_letter_code
_entity_poly.pdbx_strand_id
1 'polypeptide(L)'
;MKILLLEDDFVYRESVSEYLESLGYEVDEAADGKVACDKIAAGFYHLLILDIKVPHISGHEVIKYAKDIGYEAPIMIMTSLVDIDDMAVGYELGCNEYLKKPFELAELKFRVNELMRKYHGRDDKNLIAIDKNFSLDTAKKRLKFKGEPVELSLREFAIIECLLFHKNSFVGIEQLRAEVWNDKEIDPADVRMHILKIRQKTTLEFIKSSRGLGYKIDVSKS
;
A
#
# COMPACT_ATOMS: atom_id res chain seq x y z
N MET A 1 9.71 -9.82 -1.01
CA MET A 1 8.31 -10.09 -0.63
C MET A 1 8.07 -11.58 -0.76
N LYS A 2 7.26 -12.17 0.13
CA LYS A 2 7.06 -13.63 0.24
C LYS A 2 5.66 -14.02 -0.21
N ILE A 3 5.56 -15.07 -1.04
CA ILE A 3 4.31 -15.61 -1.61
C ILE A 3 4.12 -17.04 -1.11
N LEU A 4 2.89 -17.42 -0.74
CA LEU A 4 2.52 -18.82 -0.61
C LEU A 4 1.81 -19.26 -1.89
N LEU A 5 2.30 -20.33 -2.50
CA LEU A 5 1.73 -20.96 -3.69
C LEU A 5 1.15 -22.33 -3.33
N LEU A 6 -0.17 -22.49 -3.45
CA LEU A 6 -0.88 -23.75 -3.29
C LEU A 6 -1.26 -24.31 -4.65
N GLU A 7 -0.72 -25.45 -5.00
CA GLU A 7 -0.92 -26.18 -6.27
C GLU A 7 -0.54 -27.66 -6.08
N ASP A 8 -1.38 -28.59 -6.46
CA ASP A 8 -1.11 -30.02 -6.29
C ASP A 8 -0.30 -30.60 -7.47
N ASP A 9 -0.48 -30.10 -8.69
CA ASP A 9 0.35 -30.51 -9.82
C ASP A 9 1.80 -30.05 -9.63
N PHE A 10 2.71 -31.00 -9.47
CA PHE A 10 4.12 -30.71 -9.22
C PHE A 10 4.77 -29.88 -10.34
N VAL A 11 4.54 -30.25 -11.60
CA VAL A 11 5.18 -29.58 -12.74
C VAL A 11 4.68 -28.14 -12.90
N TYR A 12 3.38 -27.97 -12.70
CA TYR A 12 2.76 -26.66 -12.75
C TYR A 12 3.22 -25.77 -11.59
N ARG A 13 3.26 -26.31 -10.40
CA ARG A 13 3.74 -25.61 -9.18
C ARG A 13 5.19 -25.18 -9.33
N GLU A 14 6.10 -26.10 -9.76
CA GLU A 14 7.50 -25.78 -9.97
C GLU A 14 7.68 -24.66 -11.01
N SER A 15 7.02 -24.76 -12.16
CA SER A 15 7.10 -23.73 -13.21
C SER A 15 6.62 -22.35 -12.76
N VAL A 16 5.53 -22.28 -11.99
CA VAL A 16 5.00 -21.02 -11.45
C VAL A 16 5.94 -20.48 -10.37
N SER A 17 6.45 -21.34 -9.48
CA SER A 17 7.39 -20.99 -8.42
C SER A 17 8.67 -20.40 -8.99
N GLU A 18 9.35 -21.11 -9.91
CA GLU A 18 10.57 -20.63 -10.57
C GLU A 18 10.36 -19.27 -11.27
N TYR A 19 9.22 -19.11 -11.93
CA TYR A 19 8.92 -17.86 -12.59
C TYR A 19 8.76 -16.70 -11.59
N LEU A 20 8.03 -16.90 -10.48
CA LEU A 20 7.87 -15.89 -9.44
C LEU A 20 9.20 -15.56 -8.75
N GLU A 21 10.06 -16.57 -8.53
CA GLU A 21 11.40 -16.38 -7.99
C GLU A 21 12.28 -15.57 -8.94
N SER A 22 12.17 -15.81 -10.25
CA SER A 22 12.88 -15.01 -11.27
C SER A 22 12.48 -13.53 -11.26
N LEU A 23 11.30 -13.21 -10.75
CA LEU A 23 10.81 -11.84 -10.53
C LEU A 23 11.27 -11.22 -9.20
N GLY A 24 12.02 -11.98 -8.38
CA GLY A 24 12.56 -11.53 -7.10
C GLY A 24 11.65 -11.74 -5.90
N TYR A 25 10.62 -12.60 -6.00
CA TYR A 25 9.81 -13.03 -4.88
C TYR A 25 10.44 -14.24 -4.18
N GLU A 26 10.21 -14.38 -2.89
CA GLU A 26 10.44 -15.61 -2.13
C GLU A 26 9.15 -16.44 -2.20
N VAL A 27 9.22 -17.69 -2.60
CA VAL A 27 8.05 -18.56 -2.77
C VAL A 27 8.12 -19.75 -1.84
N ASP A 28 7.07 -19.90 -1.00
CA ASP A 28 6.82 -21.14 -0.26
C ASP A 28 5.75 -21.94 -0.98
N GLU A 29 6.03 -23.20 -1.28
CA GLU A 29 5.13 -24.09 -1.96
C GLU A 29 4.30 -24.94 -0.99
N ALA A 30 3.05 -25.21 -1.34
CA ALA A 30 2.19 -26.19 -0.68
C ALA A 30 1.54 -27.08 -1.75
N ALA A 31 1.63 -28.40 -1.55
CA ALA A 31 1.06 -29.37 -2.48
C ALA A 31 -0.40 -29.74 -2.13
N ASP A 32 -0.89 -29.32 -0.99
CA ASP A 32 -2.26 -29.55 -0.53
C ASP A 32 -2.71 -28.46 0.44
N GLY A 33 -4.03 -28.37 0.64
CA GLY A 33 -4.61 -27.31 1.47
C GLY A 33 -4.26 -27.40 2.95
N LYS A 34 -3.95 -28.59 3.49
CA LYS A 34 -3.53 -28.75 4.88
C LYS A 34 -2.16 -28.13 5.10
N VAL A 35 -1.20 -28.44 4.22
CA VAL A 35 0.13 -27.84 4.24
C VAL A 35 0.03 -26.32 4.09
N ALA A 36 -0.88 -25.83 3.25
CA ALA A 36 -1.11 -24.38 3.11
C ALA A 36 -1.62 -23.75 4.42
N CYS A 37 -2.60 -24.34 5.09
CA CYS A 37 -3.08 -23.85 6.39
C CYS A 37 -1.99 -23.85 7.45
N ASP A 38 -1.19 -24.91 7.54
CA ASP A 38 -0.09 -25.02 8.50
C ASP A 38 0.96 -23.91 8.25
N LYS A 39 1.29 -23.63 7.00
CA LYS A 39 2.20 -22.54 6.60
C LYS A 39 1.63 -21.16 6.90
N ILE A 40 0.34 -20.94 6.64
CA ILE A 40 -0.36 -19.69 6.96
C ILE A 40 -0.35 -19.42 8.48
N ALA A 41 -0.56 -20.46 9.29
CA ALA A 41 -0.52 -20.33 10.74
C ALA A 41 0.88 -20.04 11.30
N ALA A 42 1.94 -20.55 10.63
CA ALA A 42 3.32 -20.46 11.10
C ALA A 42 4.08 -19.24 10.54
N GLY A 43 3.61 -18.64 9.45
CA GLY A 43 4.38 -17.65 8.69
C GLY A 43 3.59 -16.43 8.26
N PHE A 44 4.34 -15.46 7.73
CA PHE A 44 3.79 -14.26 7.12
C PHE A 44 4.05 -14.26 5.61
N TYR A 45 2.99 -14.08 4.83
CA TYR A 45 3.04 -13.96 3.37
C TYR A 45 2.44 -12.62 2.92
N HIS A 46 2.98 -12.07 1.85
CA HIS A 46 2.51 -10.84 1.22
C HIS A 46 1.40 -11.11 0.19
N LEU A 47 1.30 -12.35 -0.29
CA LEU A 47 0.29 -12.80 -1.25
C LEU A 47 0.08 -14.30 -1.06
N LEU A 48 -1.18 -14.74 -1.09
CA LEU A 48 -1.55 -16.14 -1.22
C LEU A 48 -2.03 -16.38 -2.65
N ILE A 49 -1.42 -17.33 -3.36
CA ILE A 49 -1.85 -17.82 -4.67
C ILE A 49 -2.36 -19.23 -4.46
N LEU A 50 -3.65 -19.46 -4.68
CA LEU A 50 -4.31 -20.69 -4.26
C LEU A 50 -5.06 -21.34 -5.42
N ASP A 51 -4.77 -22.60 -5.74
CA ASP A 51 -5.71 -23.41 -6.52
C ASP A 51 -6.87 -23.87 -5.64
N ILE A 52 -8.06 -23.95 -6.23
CA ILE A 52 -9.26 -24.42 -5.56
C ILE A 52 -9.26 -25.94 -5.43
N LYS A 53 -8.88 -26.63 -6.51
CA LYS A 53 -8.92 -28.12 -6.59
C LYS A 53 -7.60 -28.72 -6.13
N VAL A 54 -7.44 -28.85 -4.83
CA VAL A 54 -6.27 -29.49 -4.22
C VAL A 54 -6.72 -30.56 -3.21
N PRO A 55 -5.86 -31.54 -2.90
CA PRO A 55 -6.18 -32.59 -1.92
C PRO A 55 -6.41 -32.05 -0.51
N HIS A 56 -7.13 -32.84 0.29
CA HIS A 56 -7.43 -32.67 1.71
C HIS A 56 -8.35 -31.48 2.01
N ILE A 57 -7.86 -30.27 1.95
CA ILE A 57 -8.57 -29.02 2.23
C ILE A 57 -8.59 -28.21 0.93
N SER A 58 -9.77 -27.91 0.42
CA SER A 58 -9.91 -27.13 -0.83
C SER A 58 -9.37 -25.70 -0.68
N GLY A 59 -9.00 -25.06 -1.81
CA GLY A 59 -8.57 -23.67 -1.77
C GLY A 59 -9.60 -22.72 -1.17
N HIS A 60 -10.91 -22.96 -1.34
CA HIS A 60 -11.96 -22.18 -0.68
C HIS A 60 -11.94 -22.31 0.85
N GLU A 61 -11.71 -23.52 1.36
CA GLU A 61 -11.57 -23.74 2.80
C GLU A 61 -10.29 -23.11 3.36
N VAL A 62 -9.20 -23.10 2.58
CA VAL A 62 -7.96 -22.38 2.92
C VAL A 62 -8.21 -20.87 3.00
N ILE A 63 -8.98 -20.29 2.06
CA ILE A 63 -9.37 -18.87 2.12
C ILE A 63 -10.17 -18.58 3.38
N LYS A 64 -11.18 -19.41 3.66
CA LYS A 64 -12.01 -19.28 4.87
C LYS A 64 -11.14 -19.34 6.13
N TYR A 65 -10.27 -20.33 6.23
CA TYR A 65 -9.33 -20.47 7.35
C TYR A 65 -8.47 -19.23 7.54
N ALA A 66 -7.87 -18.70 6.45
CA ALA A 66 -7.05 -17.50 6.52
C ALA A 66 -7.85 -16.29 7.02
N LYS A 67 -9.10 -16.13 6.59
CA LYS A 67 -9.98 -15.05 7.06
C LYS A 67 -10.39 -15.23 8.52
N ASP A 68 -10.72 -16.45 8.94
CA ASP A 68 -11.13 -16.76 10.32
C ASP A 68 -10.02 -16.45 11.34
N ILE A 69 -8.74 -16.60 10.96
CA ILE A 69 -7.60 -16.22 11.81
C ILE A 69 -7.17 -14.76 11.63
N GLY A 70 -7.90 -13.96 10.86
CA GLY A 70 -7.59 -12.53 10.63
C GLY A 70 -6.38 -12.28 9.73
N TYR A 71 -6.09 -13.18 8.79
CA TYR A 71 -4.97 -13.02 7.86
C TYR A 71 -5.28 -11.96 6.81
N GLU A 72 -4.48 -10.90 6.73
CA GLU A 72 -4.78 -9.70 5.92
C GLU A 72 -4.13 -9.68 4.53
N ALA A 73 -3.30 -10.67 4.18
CA ALA A 73 -2.68 -10.70 2.86
C ALA A 73 -3.73 -10.82 1.74
N PRO A 74 -3.51 -10.19 0.58
CA PRO A 74 -4.35 -10.40 -0.59
C PRO A 74 -4.28 -11.86 -1.03
N ILE A 75 -5.39 -12.32 -1.62
CA ILE A 75 -5.58 -13.69 -2.08
C ILE A 75 -5.89 -13.68 -3.57
N MET A 76 -5.12 -14.41 -4.36
CA MET A 76 -5.40 -14.69 -5.76
C MET A 76 -5.76 -16.16 -5.92
N ILE A 77 -6.89 -16.43 -6.54
CA ILE A 77 -7.28 -17.79 -6.95
C ILE A 77 -6.70 -18.07 -8.33
N MET A 78 -6.08 -19.24 -8.48
CA MET A 78 -5.50 -19.72 -9.74
C MET A 78 -6.09 -21.11 -10.03
N THR A 79 -7.07 -21.21 -10.93
CA THR A 79 -7.80 -22.46 -11.09
C THR A 79 -8.32 -22.68 -12.53
N SER A 80 -8.56 -23.96 -12.87
CA SER A 80 -9.24 -24.36 -14.11
C SER A 80 -10.77 -24.26 -14.03
N LEU A 81 -11.33 -24.07 -12.83
CA LEU A 81 -12.78 -23.88 -12.66
C LEU A 81 -13.21 -22.53 -13.21
N VAL A 82 -14.25 -22.53 -14.01
CA VAL A 82 -14.72 -21.36 -14.77
C VAL A 82 -16.20 -21.07 -14.50
N ASP A 83 -16.82 -21.83 -13.62
CA ASP A 83 -18.24 -21.59 -13.31
C ASP A 83 -18.38 -20.24 -12.57
N ILE A 84 -19.38 -19.47 -13.02
CA ILE A 84 -19.71 -18.17 -12.43
C ILE A 84 -20.00 -18.33 -10.94
N ASP A 85 -20.61 -19.46 -10.55
CA ASP A 85 -20.93 -19.76 -9.16
C ASP A 85 -19.67 -19.96 -8.30
N ASP A 86 -18.64 -20.65 -8.81
CA ASP A 86 -17.37 -20.83 -8.12
C ASP A 86 -16.60 -19.49 -7.97
N MET A 87 -16.68 -18.63 -8.97
CA MET A 87 -16.09 -17.29 -8.90
C MET A 87 -16.80 -16.42 -7.85
N ALA A 88 -18.14 -16.45 -7.83
CA ALA A 88 -18.93 -15.70 -6.84
C ALA A 88 -18.57 -16.12 -5.41
N VAL A 89 -18.50 -17.44 -5.16
CA VAL A 89 -18.06 -17.99 -3.85
C VAL A 89 -16.66 -17.50 -3.49
N GLY A 90 -15.69 -17.52 -4.42
CA GLY A 90 -14.34 -17.03 -4.16
C GLY A 90 -14.32 -15.56 -3.73
N TYR A 91 -15.07 -14.69 -4.42
CA TYR A 91 -15.16 -13.27 -4.06
C TYR A 91 -15.92 -13.04 -2.75
N GLU A 92 -16.99 -13.78 -2.46
CA GLU A 92 -17.71 -13.73 -1.18
C GLU A 92 -16.81 -14.14 -0.01
N LEU A 93 -15.94 -15.12 -0.20
CA LEU A 93 -14.93 -15.54 0.78
C LEU A 93 -13.80 -14.52 0.92
N GLY A 94 -13.72 -13.50 0.06
CA GLY A 94 -12.76 -12.40 0.15
C GLY A 94 -11.48 -12.61 -0.64
N CYS A 95 -11.50 -13.38 -1.75
CA CYS A 95 -10.39 -13.33 -2.71
C CYS A 95 -10.36 -11.95 -3.39
N ASN A 96 -9.17 -11.56 -3.84
CA ASN A 96 -8.93 -10.22 -4.39
C ASN A 96 -8.72 -10.24 -5.89
N GLU A 97 -8.37 -11.40 -6.45
CA GLU A 97 -8.11 -11.59 -7.86
C GLU A 97 -8.34 -13.06 -8.27
N TYR A 98 -8.65 -13.26 -9.55
CA TYR A 98 -8.93 -14.58 -10.11
C TYR A 98 -8.14 -14.77 -11.41
N LEU A 99 -7.36 -15.85 -11.51
CA LEU A 99 -6.57 -16.19 -12.69
C LEU A 99 -6.98 -17.56 -13.20
N LYS A 100 -7.55 -17.59 -14.41
CA LYS A 100 -8.05 -18.82 -15.03
C LYS A 100 -6.90 -19.60 -15.69
N LYS A 101 -6.77 -20.88 -15.36
CA LYS A 101 -5.89 -21.84 -16.07
C LYS A 101 -6.55 -22.32 -17.39
N PRO A 102 -5.79 -22.49 -18.50
CA PRO A 102 -4.38 -22.12 -18.65
C PRO A 102 -4.21 -20.61 -18.86
N PHE A 103 -3.08 -20.04 -18.39
CA PHE A 103 -2.73 -18.64 -18.55
C PHE A 103 -1.29 -18.46 -18.99
N GLU A 104 -1.01 -17.30 -19.56
CA GLU A 104 0.36 -16.90 -19.89
C GLU A 104 1.08 -16.39 -18.63
N LEU A 105 2.38 -16.71 -18.48
CA LEU A 105 3.19 -16.22 -17.36
C LEU A 105 3.23 -14.68 -17.28
N ALA A 106 3.11 -14.00 -18.41
CA ALA A 106 3.00 -12.55 -18.47
C ALA A 106 1.71 -12.04 -17.78
N GLU A 107 0.59 -12.75 -17.89
CA GLU A 107 -0.66 -12.42 -17.19
C GLU A 107 -0.50 -12.61 -15.68
N LEU A 108 0.09 -13.73 -15.26
CA LEU A 108 0.40 -13.95 -13.83
C LEU A 108 1.23 -12.81 -13.26
N LYS A 109 2.33 -12.43 -13.95
CA LYS A 109 3.17 -11.29 -13.54
C LYS A 109 2.39 -10.00 -13.38
N PHE A 110 1.54 -9.68 -14.36
CA PHE A 110 0.74 -8.46 -14.33
C PHE A 110 -0.17 -8.44 -13.09
N ARG A 111 -0.92 -9.52 -12.84
CA ARG A 111 -1.85 -9.62 -11.71
C ARG A 111 -1.15 -9.62 -10.37
N VAL A 112 -0.04 -10.36 -10.23
CA VAL A 112 0.79 -10.34 -9.02
C VAL A 112 1.31 -8.93 -8.73
N ASN A 113 1.86 -8.25 -9.74
CA ASN A 113 2.35 -6.89 -9.58
C ASN A 113 1.24 -5.91 -9.17
N GLU A 114 0.04 -6.03 -9.75
CA GLU A 114 -1.11 -5.17 -9.39
C GLU A 114 -1.57 -5.42 -7.94
N LEU A 115 -1.65 -6.69 -7.50
CA LEU A 115 -1.98 -7.01 -6.11
C LEU A 115 -0.89 -6.52 -5.16
N MET A 116 0.38 -6.80 -5.46
CA MET A 116 1.51 -6.34 -4.65
C MET A 116 1.56 -4.82 -4.56
N ARG A 117 1.30 -4.11 -5.68
CA ARG A 117 1.21 -2.65 -5.70
C ARG A 117 0.02 -2.14 -4.87
N LYS A 118 -1.15 -2.78 -4.98
CA LYS A 118 -2.39 -2.36 -4.29
C LYS A 118 -2.30 -2.57 -2.78
N TYR A 119 -1.71 -3.68 -2.33
CA TYR A 119 -1.73 -4.07 -0.91
C TYR A 119 -0.40 -3.81 -0.18
N HIS A 120 0.73 -3.86 -0.90
CA HIS A 120 2.06 -3.71 -0.33
C HIS A 120 2.92 -2.71 -1.09
N GLY A 121 2.44 -2.22 -2.23
CA GLY A 121 3.08 -1.09 -2.89
C GLY A 121 3.18 0.03 -1.87
N ARG A 122 4.35 0.58 -1.70
CA ARG A 122 4.43 1.98 -1.34
C ARG A 122 3.58 2.65 -2.40
N ASP A 123 2.51 3.29 -2.00
CA ASP A 123 1.75 4.17 -2.87
C ASP A 123 2.70 5.31 -3.28
N ASP A 124 3.60 5.03 -4.23
CA ASP A 124 4.49 6.07 -4.76
C ASP A 124 3.68 7.24 -5.35
N LYS A 125 2.42 6.98 -5.72
CA LYS A 125 1.47 8.04 -6.09
C LYS A 125 1.04 8.90 -4.90
N ASN A 126 1.00 8.33 -3.71
CA ASN A 126 0.62 9.02 -2.48
C ASN A 126 1.84 9.39 -1.61
N LEU A 127 3.04 8.89 -1.97
CA LEU A 127 4.27 9.22 -1.27
C LEU A 127 4.99 10.36 -2.01
N ILE A 128 4.91 11.55 -1.46
CA ILE A 128 5.67 12.71 -1.95
C ILE A 128 7.04 12.69 -1.25
N ALA A 129 8.10 12.36 -1.97
CA ALA A 129 9.46 12.61 -1.52
C ALA A 129 9.69 14.12 -1.53
N ILE A 130 9.88 14.73 -0.36
CA ILE A 130 10.11 16.18 -0.22
C ILE A 130 11.59 16.45 -0.39
N ASP A 131 12.41 15.76 0.39
CA ASP A 131 13.87 15.78 0.29
C ASP A 131 14.45 14.45 0.80
N LYS A 132 15.78 14.38 1.00
CA LYS A 132 16.48 13.18 1.51
C LYS A 132 16.02 12.72 2.90
N ASN A 133 15.39 13.60 3.68
CA ASN A 133 14.99 13.34 5.06
C ASN A 133 13.47 13.24 5.23
N PHE A 134 12.69 13.94 4.39
CA PHE A 134 11.25 14.06 4.53
C PHE A 134 10.48 13.40 3.41
N SER A 135 9.44 12.66 3.75
CA SER A 135 8.45 12.13 2.82
C SER A 135 7.05 12.27 3.41
N LEU A 136 6.06 12.56 2.57
CA LEU A 136 4.65 12.69 2.94
C LEU A 136 3.85 11.55 2.30
N ASP A 137 3.17 10.76 3.13
CA ASP A 137 2.15 9.80 2.70
C ASP A 137 0.79 10.49 2.77
N THR A 138 0.26 10.89 1.61
CA THR A 138 -1.01 11.62 1.52
C THR A 138 -2.22 10.74 1.82
N ALA A 139 -2.16 9.43 1.50
CA ALA A 139 -3.25 8.49 1.79
C ALA A 139 -3.38 8.22 3.30
N LYS A 140 -2.25 8.00 3.96
CA LYS A 140 -2.21 7.74 5.42
C LYS A 140 -2.15 9.02 6.23
N LYS A 141 -2.10 10.20 5.58
CA LYS A 141 -1.94 11.52 6.22
C LYS A 141 -0.76 11.55 7.21
N ARG A 142 0.39 11.05 6.79
CA ARG A 142 1.59 10.92 7.63
C ARG A 142 2.81 11.56 6.99
N LEU A 143 3.44 12.48 7.72
CA LEU A 143 4.78 12.95 7.41
C LEU A 143 5.79 12.02 8.08
N LYS A 144 6.86 11.68 7.38
CA LYS A 144 8.00 10.95 7.93
C LYS A 144 9.26 11.83 7.88
N PHE A 145 10.02 11.80 8.95
CA PHE A 145 11.35 12.42 9.04
C PHE A 145 12.39 11.34 9.29
N LYS A 146 13.33 11.15 8.37
CA LYS A 146 14.34 10.08 8.40
C LYS A 146 13.75 8.67 8.58
N GLY A 147 12.57 8.44 7.99
CA GLY A 147 11.84 7.18 8.08
C GLY A 147 10.86 7.08 9.24
N GLU A 148 11.02 7.89 10.29
CA GLU A 148 10.16 7.88 11.48
C GLU A 148 8.92 8.79 11.30
N PRO A 149 7.74 8.38 11.79
CA PRO A 149 6.53 9.18 11.69
C PRO A 149 6.61 10.45 12.57
N VAL A 150 6.14 11.57 12.01
CA VAL A 150 5.98 12.84 12.73
C VAL A 150 4.51 13.00 13.10
N GLU A 151 4.21 13.14 14.39
CA GLU A 151 2.85 13.37 14.86
C GLU A 151 2.36 14.78 14.53
N LEU A 152 1.44 14.88 13.59
CA LEU A 152 0.82 16.12 13.14
C LEU A 152 -0.67 16.14 13.48
N SER A 153 -1.18 17.30 13.86
CA SER A 153 -2.63 17.53 13.89
C SER A 153 -3.17 17.62 12.45
N LEU A 154 -4.49 17.43 12.27
CA LEU A 154 -5.14 17.55 10.98
C LEU A 154 -4.87 18.91 10.31
N ARG A 155 -4.76 19.99 11.09
CA ARG A 155 -4.48 21.33 10.57
C ARG A 155 -3.04 21.49 10.14
N GLU A 156 -2.10 20.96 10.90
CA GLU A 156 -0.68 20.96 10.54
C GLU A 156 -0.44 20.15 9.27
N PHE A 157 -1.12 19.01 9.14
CA PHE A 157 -1.07 18.20 7.93
C PHE A 157 -1.64 18.94 6.71
N ALA A 158 -2.83 19.56 6.83
CA ALA A 158 -3.46 20.34 5.76
C ALA A 158 -2.60 21.52 5.30
N ILE A 159 -1.88 22.20 6.21
CA ILE A 159 -0.90 23.23 5.86
C ILE A 159 0.22 22.65 4.99
N ILE A 160 0.78 21.51 5.40
CA ILE A 160 1.86 20.85 4.64
C ILE A 160 1.37 20.42 3.25
N GLU A 161 0.16 19.83 3.15
CA GLU A 161 -0.44 19.48 1.85
C GLU A 161 -0.60 20.70 0.94
N CYS A 162 -1.14 21.81 1.46
CA CYS A 162 -1.30 23.05 0.72
C CYS A 162 0.06 23.58 0.21
N LEU A 163 1.08 23.63 1.07
CA LEU A 163 2.42 24.08 0.68
C LEU A 163 3.09 23.15 -0.33
N LEU A 164 2.84 21.84 -0.27
CA LEU A 164 3.36 20.87 -1.23
C LEU A 164 2.59 20.89 -2.56
N PHE A 165 1.30 21.22 -2.55
CA PHE A 165 0.54 21.46 -3.78
C PHE A 165 1.15 22.62 -4.58
N HIS A 166 1.56 23.69 -3.90
CA HIS A 166 2.26 24.84 -4.46
C HIS A 166 3.79 24.73 -4.34
N LYS A 167 4.34 23.53 -4.41
CA LYS A 167 5.77 23.22 -4.18
C LYS A 167 6.70 24.21 -4.86
N ASN A 168 7.77 24.58 -4.15
CA ASN A 168 8.79 25.54 -4.58
C ASN A 168 8.28 26.98 -4.79
N SER A 169 7.01 27.28 -4.51
CA SER A 169 6.42 28.61 -4.58
C SER A 169 5.99 29.09 -3.20
N PHE A 170 6.05 30.39 -2.97
CA PHE A 170 5.54 30.97 -1.73
C PHE A 170 4.01 31.08 -1.76
N VAL A 171 3.38 30.59 -0.69
CA VAL A 171 1.93 30.69 -0.45
C VAL A 171 1.70 31.75 0.61
N GLY A 172 0.95 32.79 0.25
CA GLY A 172 0.60 33.87 1.17
C GLY A 172 -0.33 33.43 2.29
N ILE A 173 -0.38 34.21 3.38
CA ILE A 173 -1.23 33.89 4.54
C ILE A 173 -2.71 33.83 4.14
N GLU A 174 -3.19 34.74 3.28
CA GLU A 174 -4.59 34.76 2.86
C GLU A 174 -4.95 33.52 2.03
N GLN A 175 -4.04 33.08 1.14
CA GLN A 175 -4.23 31.86 0.38
C GLN A 175 -4.23 30.62 1.28
N LEU A 176 -3.31 30.54 2.26
CA LEU A 176 -3.33 29.48 3.28
C LEU A 176 -4.65 29.44 4.06
N ARG A 177 -5.19 30.60 4.43
CA ARG A 177 -6.47 30.70 5.13
C ARG A 177 -7.61 30.16 4.27
N ALA A 178 -7.71 30.59 3.02
CA ALA A 178 -8.73 30.12 2.08
C ALA A 178 -8.66 28.60 1.88
N GLU A 179 -7.49 28.05 1.57
CA GLU A 179 -7.34 26.63 1.22
C GLU A 179 -7.41 25.69 2.43
N VAL A 180 -6.90 26.09 3.62
CA VAL A 180 -6.82 25.22 4.79
C VAL A 180 -8.02 25.37 5.72
N TRP A 181 -8.64 26.56 5.79
CA TRP A 181 -9.73 26.87 6.71
C TRP A 181 -11.06 27.19 6.05
N ASN A 182 -11.17 27.07 4.71
CA ASN A 182 -12.38 27.33 3.93
C ASN A 182 -12.96 28.73 4.24
N ASP A 183 -12.15 29.77 4.14
CA ASP A 183 -12.51 31.18 4.38
C ASP A 183 -13.11 31.49 5.76
N LYS A 184 -12.93 30.60 6.75
CA LYS A 184 -13.26 30.98 8.14
C LYS A 184 -12.31 32.11 8.58
N GLU A 185 -12.88 33.08 9.27
CA GLU A 185 -12.09 34.16 9.88
C GLU A 185 -11.11 33.58 10.90
N ILE A 186 -9.83 33.54 10.51
CA ILE A 186 -8.73 33.08 11.32
C ILE A 186 -7.70 34.19 11.40
N ASP A 187 -7.23 34.49 12.61
CA ASP A 187 -6.16 35.46 12.80
C ASP A 187 -4.87 34.99 12.09
N PRO A 188 -4.19 35.86 11.35
CA PRO A 188 -2.85 35.56 10.84
C PRO A 188 -1.86 35.08 11.91
N ALA A 189 -2.08 35.39 13.19
CA ALA A 189 -1.30 34.87 14.29
C ALA A 189 -1.48 33.36 14.50
N ASP A 190 -2.68 32.83 14.27
CA ASP A 190 -2.94 31.40 14.40
C ASP A 190 -2.23 30.60 13.30
N VAL A 191 -2.20 31.13 12.06
CA VAL A 191 -1.42 30.52 10.97
C VAL A 191 0.06 30.45 11.37
N ARG A 192 0.62 31.55 11.89
CA ARG A 192 2.02 31.59 12.36
C ARG A 192 2.29 30.59 13.47
N MET A 193 1.33 30.44 14.40
CA MET A 193 1.44 29.47 15.50
C MET A 193 1.48 28.04 14.97
N HIS A 194 0.65 27.67 14.00
CA HIS A 194 0.69 26.35 13.37
C HIS A 194 2.01 26.10 12.63
N ILE A 195 2.53 27.08 11.91
CA ILE A 195 3.85 27.01 11.24
C ILE A 195 4.95 26.76 12.29
N LEU A 196 4.90 27.47 13.42
CA LEU A 196 5.88 27.28 14.50
C LEU A 196 5.81 25.85 15.05
N LYS A 197 4.61 25.32 15.32
CA LYS A 197 4.41 23.95 15.80
C LYS A 197 4.95 22.92 14.82
N ILE A 198 4.71 23.10 13.51
CA ILE A 198 5.26 22.21 12.48
C ILE A 198 6.79 22.23 12.51
N ARG A 199 7.41 23.40 12.60
CA ARG A 199 8.87 23.54 12.70
C ARG A 199 9.46 22.90 13.94
N GLN A 200 8.76 22.95 15.08
CA GLN A 200 9.18 22.28 16.32
C GLN A 200 9.15 20.76 16.19
N LYS A 201 8.21 20.21 15.42
CA LYS A 201 8.05 18.77 15.17
C LYS A 201 8.94 18.25 14.04
N THR A 202 9.45 19.13 13.21
CA THR A 202 10.29 18.83 12.05
C THR A 202 11.66 19.50 12.20
N THR A 203 11.94 20.49 11.36
CA THR A 203 13.13 21.36 11.46
C THR A 203 12.74 22.79 11.10
N LEU A 204 13.53 23.77 11.51
CA LEU A 204 13.30 25.19 11.18
C LEU A 204 13.31 25.43 9.66
N GLU A 205 14.11 24.66 8.93
CA GLU A 205 14.28 24.78 7.48
C GLU A 205 13.20 24.06 6.67
N PHE A 206 12.37 23.20 7.32
CA PHE A 206 11.34 22.42 6.63
C PHE A 206 10.31 23.33 5.92
N ILE A 207 9.87 24.39 6.60
CA ILE A 207 9.02 25.43 6.01
C ILE A 207 9.81 26.74 5.98
N LYS A 208 10.12 27.22 4.79
CA LYS A 208 10.75 28.53 4.60
C LYS A 208 9.73 29.65 4.63
N SER A 209 10.13 30.79 5.14
CA SER A 209 9.29 31.99 5.17
C SER A 209 10.01 33.18 4.54
N SER A 210 9.24 34.03 3.87
CA SER A 210 9.71 35.30 3.36
C SER A 210 8.69 36.40 3.70
N ARG A 211 9.20 37.52 4.20
CA ARG A 211 8.35 38.67 4.60
C ARG A 211 7.60 39.19 3.37
N GLY A 212 6.28 39.29 3.48
CA GLY A 212 5.39 39.77 2.41
C GLY A 212 5.04 38.71 1.36
N LEU A 213 5.76 37.57 1.27
CA LEU A 213 5.48 36.49 0.31
C LEU A 213 4.76 35.31 0.96
N GLY A 214 5.03 35.00 2.24
CA GLY A 214 4.40 33.89 2.93
C GLY A 214 5.36 32.72 3.20
N TYR A 215 4.89 31.50 2.98
CA TYR A 215 5.57 30.25 3.34
C TYR A 215 5.73 29.32 2.16
N LYS A 216 6.76 28.50 2.14
CA LYS A 216 6.96 27.45 1.14
C LYS A 216 7.67 26.21 1.70
N ILE A 217 7.48 25.09 1.03
CA ILE A 217 8.30 23.88 1.17
C ILE A 217 9.06 23.70 -0.15
N ASP A 218 10.39 23.58 -0.06
CA ASP A 218 11.20 23.24 -1.23
C ASP A 218 11.24 21.73 -1.41
N VAL A 219 10.85 21.27 -2.59
CA VAL A 219 10.92 19.85 -2.98
C VAL A 219 12.14 19.67 -3.85
N SER A 220 13.09 18.85 -3.38
CA SER A 220 14.28 18.51 -4.18
C SER A 220 13.89 17.65 -5.37
N LYS A 221 14.41 17.94 -6.55
CA LYS A 221 14.32 16.98 -7.67
C LYS A 221 15.21 15.77 -7.30
N SER A 222 14.60 14.59 -7.22
CA SER A 222 15.32 13.32 -7.16
C SER A 222 16.09 13.09 -8.42
#